data_84003c32ce86afb5195764903d7a140b
#
_entry.id   84003c32ce86afb5195764903d7a140b
#
_cell.length_a   1.000
_cell.length_b   1.000
_cell.length_c   1.000
_cell.angle_alpha   90.00
_cell.angle_beta   90.00
_cell.angle_gamma   90.00
#
_symmetry.space_group_name_H-M   'P 1'
#
loop_
_entity.id
_entity.type
_entity.pdbx_description
1 polymer ?
#
loop_
_entity_poly.entity_id
_entity_poly.type
_entity_poly.pdbx_seq_one_letter_code
_entity_poly.pdbx_strand_id
1 'polypeptide(L)'
;MSGHSKWHNIQKTKGAADAKRSATFTKIAKEIIVAVKQGGSGDPANNSRLATVVAKAKAANMPNDNIKRTIDKALGSGNTDNSESVTYEGYGPCGVAVIVEALTDNRQRTAPEIRHYFDKYGKGMGAQGCVSWSFDRKGVIVIDNEDGELDEDTVMMDALDAGAEDFSPDGPVFEITTDPDSFNDVVKALEDKGYTFESAEIEMVPQNYVTMTSEDDVKSMNKLIDMLEDNEDVQNVWHNWQQD
;
A
#
# COMPACT_ATOMS: atom_id res chain seq x y z
N MET A 1 -2.22 -6.58 -17.07
CA MET A 1 -0.80 -6.81 -16.77
C MET A 1 -0.32 -5.76 -15.78
N SER A 2 -0.81 -5.80 -14.54
CA SER A 2 -0.47 -4.85 -13.47
C SER A 2 0.43 -5.45 -12.39
N GLY A 3 0.65 -6.76 -12.40
CA GLY A 3 1.30 -7.49 -11.33
C GLY A 3 2.82 -7.30 -11.19
N HIS A 4 3.53 -7.01 -12.26
CA HIS A 4 4.99 -6.98 -12.23
C HIS A 4 5.59 -5.92 -11.30
N SER A 5 4.97 -4.76 -11.14
CA SER A 5 5.50 -3.70 -10.28
C SER A 5 5.30 -4.00 -8.80
N LYS A 6 4.18 -4.63 -8.42
CA LYS A 6 3.89 -4.95 -7.01
C LYS A 6 4.79 -6.06 -6.50
N TRP A 7 4.90 -7.16 -7.22
CA TRP A 7 5.78 -8.27 -6.84
C TRP A 7 7.24 -7.84 -6.75
N HIS A 8 7.71 -7.04 -7.71
CA HIS A 8 9.07 -6.50 -7.69
C HIS A 8 9.33 -5.66 -6.43
N ASN A 9 8.37 -4.82 -6.03
CA ASN A 9 8.46 -4.04 -4.80
C ASN A 9 8.43 -4.93 -3.54
N ILE A 10 7.61 -5.97 -3.53
CA ILE A 10 7.55 -6.95 -2.44
C ILE A 10 8.89 -7.70 -2.34
N GLN A 11 9.47 -8.15 -3.44
CA GLN A 11 10.78 -8.81 -3.44
C GLN A 11 11.89 -7.93 -2.87
N LYS A 12 11.92 -6.64 -3.21
CA LYS A 12 12.87 -5.69 -2.63
C LYS A 12 12.76 -5.57 -1.11
N THR A 13 11.55 -5.73 -0.57
CA THR A 13 11.29 -5.62 0.87
C THR A 13 11.46 -6.95 1.61
N LYS A 14 11.31 -8.10 0.94
CA LYS A 14 11.47 -9.45 1.53
C LYS A 14 12.86 -9.69 2.14
N GLY A 15 13.91 -9.02 1.62
CA GLY A 15 15.28 -9.06 2.15
C GLY A 15 15.64 -7.90 3.08
N ALA A 16 14.69 -7.06 3.45
CA ALA A 16 14.96 -5.86 4.23
C ALA A 16 15.25 -6.20 5.70
N ALA A 17 16.31 -5.58 6.23
CA ALA A 17 16.74 -5.71 7.61
C ALA A 17 15.63 -5.33 8.61
N ASP A 18 15.76 -5.81 9.86
CA ASP A 18 14.81 -5.58 10.97
C ASP A 18 14.41 -4.10 11.17
N ALA A 19 15.28 -3.16 10.80
CA ALA A 19 15.00 -1.73 10.85
C ALA A 19 13.88 -1.30 9.89
N LYS A 20 13.86 -1.82 8.65
CA LYS A 20 12.76 -1.55 7.70
C LYS A 20 11.44 -2.16 8.16
N ARG A 21 11.48 -3.36 8.72
CA ARG A 21 10.29 -4.01 9.31
C ARG A 21 9.72 -3.19 10.46
N SER A 22 10.56 -2.67 11.35
CA SER A 22 10.16 -1.81 12.45
C SER A 22 9.51 -0.50 11.96
N ALA A 23 10.08 0.12 10.93
CA ALA A 23 9.52 1.33 10.31
C ALA A 23 8.13 1.05 9.69
N THR A 24 7.98 -0.07 8.97
CA THR A 24 6.69 -0.50 8.41
C THR A 24 5.64 -0.69 9.52
N PHE A 25 5.99 -1.35 10.61
CA PHE A 25 5.05 -1.54 11.72
C PHE A 25 4.65 -0.23 12.39
N THR A 26 5.56 0.73 12.47
CA THR A 26 5.26 2.07 13.01
C THR A 26 4.26 2.81 12.12
N LYS A 27 4.43 2.74 10.80
CA LYS A 27 3.49 3.33 9.83
C LYS A 27 2.11 2.67 9.93
N ILE A 28 2.04 1.36 9.91
CA ILE A 28 0.77 0.62 10.07
C ILE A 28 0.10 0.94 11.41
N ALA A 29 0.87 1.07 12.49
CA ALA A 29 0.32 1.45 13.79
C ALA A 29 -0.33 2.84 13.77
N LYS A 30 0.26 3.83 13.08
CA LYS A 30 -0.37 5.14 12.85
C LYS A 30 -1.71 4.99 12.09
N GLU A 31 -1.74 4.18 11.03
CA GLU A 31 -2.97 3.92 10.26
C GLU A 31 -4.06 3.29 11.14
N ILE A 32 -3.72 2.31 11.98
CA ILE A 32 -4.65 1.68 12.95
C ILE A 32 -5.24 2.75 13.89
N ILE A 33 -4.40 3.58 14.48
CA ILE A 33 -4.83 4.63 15.41
C ILE A 33 -5.84 5.57 14.75
N VAL A 34 -5.54 6.03 13.54
CA VAL A 34 -6.44 6.92 12.79
C VAL A 34 -7.73 6.22 12.39
N ALA A 35 -7.66 4.95 11.97
CA ALA A 35 -8.83 4.16 11.61
C ALA A 35 -9.79 3.97 12.81
N VAL A 36 -9.24 3.66 14.00
CA VAL A 36 -10.04 3.55 15.24
C VAL A 36 -10.70 4.86 15.60
N LYS A 37 -9.94 5.97 15.56
CA LYS A 37 -10.46 7.29 15.93
C LYS A 37 -11.54 7.79 14.99
N GLN A 38 -11.33 7.68 13.69
CA GLN A 38 -12.28 8.15 12.69
C GLN A 38 -13.51 7.26 12.57
N GLY A 39 -13.33 5.95 12.73
CA GLY A 39 -14.42 4.99 12.68
C GLY A 39 -15.18 4.82 14.00
N GLY A 40 -14.64 5.35 15.12
CA GLY A 40 -15.27 5.30 16.44
C GLY A 40 -15.38 3.90 17.06
N SER A 41 -14.77 2.87 16.46
CA SER A 41 -14.81 1.49 16.91
C SER A 41 -13.45 0.83 16.79
N GLY A 42 -13.04 0.08 17.83
CA GLY A 42 -11.87 -0.80 17.81
C GLY A 42 -12.18 -2.22 17.30
N ASP A 43 -13.40 -2.48 16.90
CA ASP A 43 -13.81 -3.76 16.32
C ASP A 43 -13.81 -3.67 14.78
N PRO A 44 -12.97 -4.45 14.08
CA PRO A 44 -12.95 -4.46 12.62
C PRO A 44 -14.30 -4.81 11.97
N ALA A 45 -15.14 -5.59 12.65
CA ALA A 45 -16.47 -5.93 12.14
C ALA A 45 -17.40 -4.71 12.05
N ASN A 46 -17.15 -3.70 12.86
CA ASN A 46 -17.94 -2.46 12.94
C ASN A 46 -17.19 -1.23 12.41
N ASN A 47 -16.00 -1.43 11.83
CA ASN A 47 -15.13 -0.37 11.33
C ASN A 47 -14.40 -0.87 10.07
N SER A 48 -14.99 -0.62 8.92
CA SER A 48 -14.48 -1.08 7.62
C SER A 48 -13.06 -0.57 7.33
N ARG A 49 -12.73 0.68 7.71
CA ARG A 49 -11.37 1.22 7.57
C ARG A 49 -10.37 0.45 8.44
N LEU A 50 -10.74 0.14 9.68
CA LEU A 50 -9.90 -0.66 10.57
C LEU A 50 -9.73 -2.08 10.03
N ALA A 51 -10.78 -2.70 9.48
CA ALA A 51 -10.68 -4.02 8.85
C ALA A 51 -9.65 -4.03 7.72
N THR A 52 -9.66 -3.01 6.86
CA THR A 52 -8.68 -2.85 5.77
C THR A 52 -7.25 -2.74 6.30
N VAL A 53 -7.02 -1.92 7.32
CA VAL A 53 -5.68 -1.73 7.91
C VAL A 53 -5.22 -2.98 8.65
N VAL A 54 -6.12 -3.72 9.31
CA VAL A 54 -5.80 -5.00 9.97
C VAL A 54 -5.40 -6.06 8.94
N ALA A 55 -6.07 -6.13 7.78
CA ALA A 55 -5.67 -7.02 6.69
C ALA A 55 -4.26 -6.70 6.20
N LYS A 56 -3.95 -5.42 5.97
CA LYS A 56 -2.60 -4.94 5.62
C LYS A 56 -1.56 -5.31 6.68
N ALA A 57 -1.89 -5.13 7.97
CA ALA A 57 -1.00 -5.46 9.08
C ALA A 57 -0.66 -6.95 9.16
N LYS A 58 -1.66 -7.81 9.01
CA LYS A 58 -1.48 -9.27 8.99
C LYS A 58 -0.62 -9.72 7.81
N ALA A 59 -0.88 -9.20 6.61
CA ALA A 59 -0.09 -9.49 5.41
C ALA A 59 1.37 -9.02 5.57
N ALA A 60 1.62 -7.91 6.27
CA ALA A 60 2.96 -7.45 6.62
C ALA A 60 3.61 -8.25 7.78
N ASN A 61 2.98 -9.34 8.26
CA ASN A 61 3.41 -10.14 9.40
C ASN A 61 3.55 -9.36 10.72
N MET A 62 2.72 -8.35 10.92
CA MET A 62 2.63 -7.67 12.21
C MET A 62 2.00 -8.61 13.25
N PRO A 63 2.63 -8.84 14.41
CA PRO A 63 2.08 -9.74 15.43
C PRO A 63 0.69 -9.31 15.90
N ASN A 64 -0.23 -10.25 16.06
CA ASN A 64 -1.60 -9.97 16.49
C ASN A 64 -1.66 -9.21 17.84
N ASP A 65 -0.74 -9.50 18.76
CA ASP A 65 -0.63 -8.77 20.03
C ASP A 65 -0.27 -7.29 19.83
N ASN A 66 0.54 -6.96 18.82
CA ASN A 66 0.87 -5.59 18.49
C ASN A 66 -0.32 -4.87 17.88
N ILE A 67 -1.06 -5.53 16.98
CA ILE A 67 -2.31 -4.99 16.40
C ILE A 67 -3.30 -4.68 17.52
N LYS A 68 -3.58 -5.66 18.38
CA LYS A 68 -4.51 -5.51 19.49
C LYS A 68 -4.10 -4.39 20.45
N ARG A 69 -2.83 -4.37 20.87
CA ARG A 69 -2.28 -3.34 21.76
C ARG A 69 -2.41 -1.94 21.16
N THR A 70 -2.22 -1.81 19.86
CA THR A 70 -2.36 -0.52 19.14
C THR A 70 -3.81 -0.06 19.12
N ILE A 71 -4.76 -0.97 18.87
CA ILE A 71 -6.20 -0.70 18.94
C ILE A 71 -6.60 -0.27 20.34
N ASP A 72 -6.20 -1.02 21.38
CA ASP A 72 -6.52 -0.73 22.77
C ASP A 72 -5.96 0.64 23.19
N LYS A 73 -4.75 0.97 22.76
CA LYS A 73 -4.14 2.29 22.99
C LYS A 73 -4.92 3.41 22.30
N ALA A 74 -5.43 3.18 21.09
CA ALA A 74 -6.21 4.16 20.35
C ALA A 74 -7.60 4.42 20.97
N LEU A 75 -8.19 3.42 21.59
CA LEU A 75 -9.46 3.52 22.33
C LEU A 75 -9.28 4.21 23.69
N GLY A 76 -8.08 4.15 24.27
CA GLY A 76 -7.78 4.79 25.56
C GLY A 76 -7.82 6.31 25.50
N SER A 77 -8.26 6.95 26.58
CA SER A 77 -8.56 8.38 26.69
C SER A 77 -7.36 9.34 26.62
N GLY A 78 -6.18 8.87 26.28
CA GLY A 78 -4.94 9.67 26.30
C GLY A 78 -4.28 9.92 24.94
N ASN A 79 -4.84 9.46 23.84
CA ASN A 79 -4.20 9.62 22.54
C ASN A 79 -4.64 10.92 21.85
N THR A 80 -3.76 11.91 21.85
CA THR A 80 -3.93 13.24 21.22
C THR A 80 -3.42 13.27 19.79
N ASP A 81 -3.23 12.11 19.14
CA ASP A 81 -2.79 12.05 17.76
C ASP A 81 -3.82 12.71 16.85
N ASN A 82 -3.47 13.85 16.27
CA ASN A 82 -4.29 14.63 15.34
C ASN A 82 -3.85 14.44 13.91
N SER A 83 -3.26 13.30 13.57
CA SER A 83 -2.80 13.01 12.21
C SER A 83 -3.96 13.02 11.22
N GLU A 84 -3.75 13.69 10.12
CA GLU A 84 -4.66 13.76 8.98
C GLU A 84 -4.05 13.11 7.73
N SER A 85 -4.89 12.51 6.89
CA SER A 85 -4.46 11.98 5.59
C SER A 85 -4.33 13.11 4.60
N VAL A 86 -3.19 13.16 3.91
CA VAL A 86 -2.90 14.15 2.85
C VAL A 86 -2.34 13.42 1.65
N THR A 87 -2.83 13.75 0.47
CA THR A 87 -2.31 13.21 -0.79
C THR A 87 -1.50 14.29 -1.51
N TYR A 88 -0.29 13.93 -1.93
CA TYR A 88 0.56 14.75 -2.80
C TYR A 88 0.73 14.03 -4.13
N GLU A 89 0.77 14.82 -5.20
CA GLU A 89 0.89 14.31 -6.56
C GLU A 89 2.01 15.04 -7.29
N GLY A 90 2.71 14.34 -8.16
CA GLY A 90 3.80 14.92 -8.92
C GLY A 90 4.34 13.97 -9.97
N TYR A 91 5.46 14.38 -10.55
CA TYR A 91 6.10 13.66 -11.63
C TYR A 91 7.52 13.27 -11.27
N GLY A 92 7.86 12.03 -11.56
CA GLY A 92 9.23 11.53 -11.62
C GLY A 92 9.88 11.82 -12.95
N PRO A 93 11.12 11.32 -13.18
CA PRO A 93 11.78 11.34 -14.48
C PRO A 93 10.90 10.74 -15.57
N CYS A 94 11.09 11.19 -16.82
CA CYS A 94 10.35 10.72 -18.01
C CYS A 94 8.82 10.86 -17.91
N GLY A 95 8.32 11.72 -17.01
CA GLY A 95 6.88 11.92 -16.83
C GLY A 95 6.19 10.80 -16.07
N VAL A 96 6.93 9.99 -15.30
CA VAL A 96 6.32 9.00 -14.41
C VAL A 96 5.39 9.70 -13.41
N ALA A 97 4.13 9.31 -13.41
CA ALA A 97 3.15 9.82 -12.45
C ALA A 97 3.39 9.20 -11.07
N VAL A 98 3.38 10.03 -10.02
CA VAL A 98 3.62 9.60 -8.64
C VAL A 98 2.54 10.16 -7.73
N ILE A 99 1.92 9.29 -6.94
CA ILE A 99 0.98 9.63 -5.86
C ILE A 99 1.64 9.27 -4.54
N VAL A 100 1.62 10.19 -3.59
CA VAL A 100 2.14 10.02 -2.24
C VAL A 100 1.00 10.22 -1.25
N GLU A 101 0.68 9.20 -0.49
CA GLU A 101 -0.25 9.31 0.63
C GLU A 101 0.54 9.46 1.92
N ALA A 102 0.29 10.54 2.63
CA ALA A 102 0.92 10.84 3.91
C ALA A 102 -0.11 10.91 5.04
N LEU A 103 0.32 10.55 6.22
CA LEU A 103 -0.43 10.68 7.47
C LEU A 103 0.39 11.55 8.41
N THR A 104 0.00 12.80 8.55
CA THR A 104 0.79 13.81 9.26
C THR A 104 -0.03 14.60 10.27
N ASP A 105 0.62 14.94 11.38
CA ASP A 105 0.12 15.90 12.35
C ASP A 105 0.53 17.35 12.03
N ASN A 106 1.38 17.54 11.00
CA ASN A 106 1.91 18.85 10.62
C ASN A 106 2.17 18.99 9.12
N ARG A 107 1.16 19.43 8.37
CA ARG A 107 1.27 19.68 6.92
C ARG A 107 2.35 20.69 6.57
N GLN A 108 2.62 21.66 7.44
CA GLN A 108 3.63 22.71 7.17
C GLN A 108 5.05 22.16 7.21
N ARG A 109 5.27 21.05 7.92
CA ARG A 109 6.51 20.29 7.90
C ARG A 109 6.56 19.36 6.68
N THR A 110 5.53 18.55 6.49
CA THR A 110 5.54 17.46 5.50
C THR A 110 5.53 17.96 4.06
N ALA A 111 4.70 18.96 3.73
CA ALA A 111 4.58 19.43 2.35
C ALA A 111 5.88 19.97 1.74
N PRO A 112 6.69 20.82 2.42
CA PRO A 112 8.00 21.25 1.93
C PRO A 112 9.00 20.10 1.76
N GLU A 113 8.99 19.10 2.62
CA GLU A 113 9.86 17.92 2.52
C GLU A 113 9.54 17.11 1.27
N ILE A 114 8.26 16.78 1.07
CA ILE A 114 7.81 16.05 -0.12
C ILE A 114 8.12 16.85 -1.38
N ARG A 115 7.86 18.15 -1.38
CA ARG A 115 8.21 19.04 -2.51
C ARG A 115 9.69 19.01 -2.82
N HIS A 116 10.54 19.06 -1.78
CA HIS A 116 11.99 19.00 -1.96
C HIS A 116 12.43 17.71 -2.65
N TYR A 117 11.83 16.55 -2.30
CA TYR A 117 12.17 15.28 -2.95
C TYR A 117 11.78 15.28 -4.43
N PHE A 118 10.57 15.74 -4.76
CA PHE A 118 10.13 15.88 -6.15
C PHE A 118 10.98 16.86 -6.96
N ASP A 119 11.36 17.99 -6.38
CA ASP A 119 12.17 19.02 -7.07
C ASP A 119 13.60 18.52 -7.31
N LYS A 120 14.15 17.74 -6.37
CA LYS A 120 15.54 17.27 -6.43
C LYS A 120 15.74 16.04 -7.31
N TYR A 121 14.83 15.09 -7.26
CA TYR A 121 14.96 13.79 -7.90
C TYR A 121 13.90 13.52 -8.98
N GLY A 122 12.86 14.32 -9.05
CA GLY A 122 11.76 14.22 -10.00
C GLY A 122 11.70 15.41 -10.96
N LYS A 123 10.48 15.73 -11.37
CA LYS A 123 10.14 16.87 -12.25
C LYS A 123 9.17 17.86 -11.57
N GLY A 124 9.08 17.79 -10.26
CA GLY A 124 8.29 18.69 -9.45
C GLY A 124 6.97 18.09 -8.95
N MET A 125 6.49 18.66 -7.85
CA MET A 125 5.19 18.38 -7.28
C MET A 125 4.12 19.23 -7.96
N GLY A 126 3.04 18.60 -8.41
CA GLY A 126 1.92 19.24 -9.07
C GLY A 126 0.78 19.64 -8.13
N ALA A 127 -0.29 20.14 -8.71
CA ALA A 127 -1.54 20.35 -7.99
C ALA A 127 -2.26 19.02 -7.73
N GLN A 128 -3.13 19.00 -6.73
CA GLN A 128 -3.98 17.85 -6.45
C GLN A 128 -4.83 17.52 -7.69
N GLY A 129 -4.91 16.26 -8.06
CA GLY A 129 -5.62 15.77 -9.23
C GLY A 129 -4.77 15.79 -10.53
N CYS A 130 -3.50 16.21 -10.48
CA CYS A 130 -2.69 16.30 -11.70
C CYS A 130 -2.33 14.93 -12.29
N VAL A 131 -2.27 13.86 -11.48
CA VAL A 131 -1.95 12.50 -11.93
C VAL A 131 -2.96 11.45 -11.49
N SER A 132 -3.73 11.66 -10.42
CA SER A 132 -4.64 10.68 -9.84
C SER A 132 -5.74 10.21 -10.78
N TRP A 133 -6.10 11.00 -11.79
CA TRP A 133 -7.05 10.62 -12.86
C TRP A 133 -6.59 9.44 -13.70
N SER A 134 -5.29 9.15 -13.72
CA SER A 134 -4.68 8.04 -14.47
C SER A 134 -4.49 6.78 -13.63
N PHE A 135 -5.06 6.74 -12.44
CA PHE A 135 -5.03 5.60 -11.52
C PHE A 135 -6.45 5.20 -11.12
N ASP A 136 -6.65 3.91 -10.91
CA ASP A 136 -7.86 3.36 -10.35
C ASP A 136 -7.60 2.92 -8.90
N ARG A 137 -8.50 3.26 -7.99
CA ARG A 137 -8.44 2.79 -6.62
C ARG A 137 -9.01 1.38 -6.54
N LYS A 138 -8.20 0.39 -6.17
CA LYS A 138 -8.53 -1.03 -6.15
C LYS A 138 -8.07 -1.70 -4.86
N GLY A 139 -8.77 -2.76 -4.44
CA GLY A 139 -8.21 -3.72 -3.52
C GLY A 139 -7.24 -4.63 -4.28
N VAL A 140 -6.04 -4.84 -3.73
CA VAL A 140 -5.02 -5.72 -4.32
C VAL A 140 -4.57 -6.71 -3.26
N ILE A 141 -4.71 -8.00 -3.55
CA ILE A 141 -4.32 -9.11 -2.70
C ILE A 141 -3.28 -9.93 -3.46
N VAL A 142 -2.15 -10.21 -2.84
CA VAL A 142 -1.08 -11.03 -3.41
C VAL A 142 -0.92 -12.30 -2.58
N ILE A 143 -1.01 -13.45 -3.24
CA ILE A 143 -0.79 -14.77 -2.65
C ILE A 143 0.51 -15.33 -3.21
N ASP A 144 1.42 -15.74 -2.30
CA ASP A 144 2.68 -16.40 -2.67
C ASP A 144 2.43 -17.86 -3.05
N ASN A 145 2.98 -18.28 -4.17
CA ASN A 145 2.97 -19.67 -4.67
C ASN A 145 4.37 -20.08 -5.17
N GLU A 146 5.46 -19.57 -4.54
CA GLU A 146 6.84 -19.93 -4.91
C GLU A 146 7.09 -21.44 -4.80
N ASP A 147 6.43 -22.11 -3.87
CA ASP A 147 6.52 -23.56 -3.65
C ASP A 147 5.68 -24.37 -4.66
N GLY A 148 4.77 -23.72 -5.39
CA GLY A 148 3.88 -24.38 -6.36
C GLY A 148 2.83 -25.30 -5.74
N GLU A 149 2.53 -25.15 -4.45
CA GLU A 149 1.57 -26.00 -3.74
C GLU A 149 0.11 -25.63 -4.04
N LEU A 150 -0.13 -24.39 -4.48
CA LEU A 150 -1.46 -23.90 -4.79
C LEU A 150 -1.80 -24.13 -6.27
N ASP A 151 -2.97 -24.71 -6.51
CA ASP A 151 -3.52 -24.91 -7.84
C ASP A 151 -4.15 -23.62 -8.37
N GLU A 152 -3.66 -23.11 -9.49
CA GLU A 152 -4.08 -21.83 -10.08
C GLU A 152 -5.59 -21.75 -10.33
N ASP A 153 -6.17 -22.81 -10.93
CA ASP A 153 -7.61 -22.83 -11.24
C ASP A 153 -8.44 -22.80 -9.97
N THR A 154 -8.01 -23.48 -8.92
CA THR A 154 -8.68 -23.48 -7.62
C THR A 154 -8.64 -22.10 -6.98
N VAL A 155 -7.47 -21.44 -6.95
CA VAL A 155 -7.34 -20.09 -6.37
C VAL A 155 -8.16 -19.08 -7.16
N MET A 156 -8.14 -19.16 -8.48
CA MET A 156 -8.94 -18.30 -9.35
C MET A 156 -10.44 -18.45 -9.06
N MET A 157 -10.94 -19.68 -8.99
CA MET A 157 -12.36 -19.92 -8.68
C MET A 157 -12.72 -19.40 -7.29
N ASP A 158 -11.88 -19.65 -6.29
CA ASP A 158 -12.09 -19.18 -4.93
C ASP A 158 -12.12 -17.65 -4.84
N ALA A 159 -11.23 -16.97 -5.59
CA ALA A 159 -11.20 -15.50 -5.65
C ALA A 159 -12.46 -14.92 -6.31
N LEU A 160 -12.88 -15.47 -7.44
CA LEU A 160 -14.07 -15.01 -8.15
C LEU A 160 -15.36 -15.27 -7.34
N ASP A 161 -15.47 -16.44 -6.71
CA ASP A 161 -16.58 -16.78 -5.81
C ASP A 161 -16.62 -15.85 -4.57
N ALA A 162 -15.47 -15.38 -4.10
CA ALA A 162 -15.36 -14.41 -3.02
C ALA A 162 -15.80 -13.00 -3.43
N GLY A 163 -15.93 -12.71 -4.72
CA GLY A 163 -16.32 -11.42 -5.26
C GLY A 163 -15.17 -10.57 -5.81
N ALA A 164 -14.04 -11.18 -6.15
CA ALA A 164 -12.96 -10.48 -6.83
C ALA A 164 -13.38 -10.05 -8.25
N GLU A 165 -12.84 -8.92 -8.71
CA GLU A 165 -13.06 -8.43 -10.07
C GLU A 165 -12.15 -9.11 -11.08
N ASP A 166 -10.91 -9.41 -10.67
CA ASP A 166 -9.91 -10.00 -11.56
C ASP A 166 -8.94 -10.89 -10.79
N PHE A 167 -8.37 -11.84 -11.51
CA PHE A 167 -7.32 -12.75 -11.03
C PHE A 167 -6.23 -12.82 -12.09
N SER A 168 -4.98 -12.62 -11.69
CA SER A 168 -3.83 -12.67 -12.59
C SER A 168 -2.69 -13.48 -11.99
N PRO A 169 -2.26 -14.58 -12.64
CA PRO A 169 -1.01 -15.23 -12.26
C PRO A 169 0.17 -14.35 -12.72
N ASP A 170 1.12 -14.12 -11.83
CA ASP A 170 2.33 -13.34 -12.09
C ASP A 170 3.57 -14.05 -11.54
N GLY A 171 4.13 -14.92 -12.35
CA GLY A 171 5.28 -15.75 -11.98
C GLY A 171 4.97 -16.62 -10.77
N PRO A 172 5.66 -16.40 -9.62
CA PRO A 172 5.48 -17.21 -8.42
C PRO A 172 4.33 -16.73 -7.53
N VAL A 173 3.53 -15.77 -7.96
CA VAL A 173 2.43 -15.21 -7.16
C VAL A 173 1.13 -15.15 -7.92
N PHE A 174 0.04 -15.07 -7.18
CA PHE A 174 -1.29 -14.75 -7.71
C PHE A 174 -1.70 -13.36 -7.22
N GLU A 175 -2.08 -12.49 -8.15
CA GLU A 175 -2.64 -11.18 -7.85
C GLU A 175 -4.16 -11.22 -8.03
N ILE A 176 -4.88 -10.79 -7.00
CA ILE A 176 -6.33 -10.71 -6.97
C ILE A 176 -6.72 -9.24 -6.82
N THR A 177 -7.55 -8.76 -7.74
CA THR A 177 -8.02 -7.37 -7.73
C THR A 177 -9.49 -7.32 -7.37
N THR A 178 -9.87 -6.37 -6.54
CA THR A 178 -11.24 -6.16 -6.07
C THR A 178 -11.67 -4.71 -6.24
N ASP A 179 -12.97 -4.49 -6.29
CA ASP A 179 -13.51 -3.18 -5.95
C ASP A 179 -13.12 -2.82 -4.50
N PRO A 180 -12.82 -1.54 -4.19
CA PRO A 180 -12.43 -1.14 -2.83
C PRO A 180 -13.49 -1.45 -1.77
N ASP A 181 -14.77 -1.38 -2.12
CA ASP A 181 -15.86 -1.63 -1.18
C ASP A 181 -16.03 -3.13 -0.88
N SER A 182 -15.67 -3.99 -1.83
CA SER A 182 -15.70 -5.45 -1.69
C SER A 182 -14.44 -6.04 -1.06
N PHE A 183 -13.38 -5.26 -0.91
CA PHE A 183 -12.06 -5.74 -0.48
C PHE A 183 -12.08 -6.53 0.82
N ASN A 184 -12.72 -6.00 1.87
CA ASN A 184 -12.77 -6.66 3.17
C ASN A 184 -13.53 -7.99 3.14
N ASP A 185 -14.60 -8.08 2.36
CA ASP A 185 -15.38 -9.31 2.20
C ASP A 185 -14.59 -10.37 1.45
N VAL A 186 -13.86 -9.98 0.39
CA VAL A 186 -12.99 -10.90 -0.36
C VAL A 186 -11.84 -11.39 0.51
N VAL A 187 -11.15 -10.49 1.25
CA VAL A 187 -10.09 -10.86 2.21
C VAL A 187 -10.61 -11.90 3.21
N LYS A 188 -11.76 -11.62 3.82
CA LYS A 188 -12.35 -12.53 4.81
C LYS A 188 -12.70 -13.88 4.21
N ALA A 189 -13.33 -13.91 3.03
CA ALA A 189 -13.71 -15.15 2.37
C ALA A 189 -12.49 -16.02 2.02
N LEU A 190 -11.38 -15.41 1.59
CA LEU A 190 -10.14 -16.12 1.29
C LEU A 190 -9.42 -16.57 2.58
N GLU A 191 -9.39 -15.75 3.64
CA GLU A 191 -8.88 -16.17 4.96
C GLU A 191 -9.66 -17.38 5.51
N ASP A 192 -11.00 -17.39 5.40
CA ASP A 192 -11.86 -18.47 5.85
C ASP A 192 -11.60 -19.78 5.08
N LYS A 193 -11.09 -19.69 3.84
CA LYS A 193 -10.62 -20.84 3.04
C LYS A 193 -9.18 -21.29 3.35
N GLY A 194 -8.49 -20.55 4.22
CA GLY A 194 -7.14 -20.90 4.69
C GLY A 194 -6.01 -20.24 3.91
N TYR A 195 -6.30 -19.30 3.00
CA TYR A 195 -5.26 -18.56 2.30
C TYR A 195 -4.56 -17.56 3.22
N THR A 196 -3.27 -17.40 3.01
CA THR A 196 -2.45 -16.34 3.60
C THR A 196 -1.96 -15.40 2.52
N PHE A 197 -1.72 -14.13 2.87
CA PHE A 197 -1.39 -13.09 1.90
C PHE A 197 0.03 -12.57 2.12
N GLU A 198 0.75 -12.38 1.03
CA GLU A 198 2.01 -11.64 1.02
C GLU A 198 1.75 -10.13 1.11
N SER A 199 0.64 -9.68 0.52
CA SER A 199 0.14 -8.31 0.62
C SER A 199 -1.38 -8.29 0.50
N ALA A 200 -2.04 -7.39 1.24
CA ALA A 200 -3.48 -7.16 1.13
C ALA A 200 -3.77 -5.70 1.51
N GLU A 201 -4.01 -4.84 0.54
CA GLU A 201 -4.22 -3.41 0.76
C GLU A 201 -5.03 -2.76 -0.36
N ILE A 202 -5.53 -1.55 -0.09
CA ILE A 202 -6.12 -0.69 -1.11
C ILE A 202 -4.99 0.10 -1.78
N GLU A 203 -4.95 0.07 -3.10
CA GLU A 203 -3.90 0.68 -3.91
C GLU A 203 -4.46 1.62 -4.97
N MET A 204 -3.60 2.53 -5.43
CA MET A 204 -3.81 3.29 -6.65
C MET A 204 -3.11 2.57 -7.80
N VAL A 205 -3.88 1.89 -8.64
CA VAL A 205 -3.39 1.06 -9.74
C VAL A 205 -3.33 1.89 -11.02
N PRO A 206 -2.16 2.03 -11.66
CA PRO A 206 -2.04 2.82 -12.88
C PRO A 206 -2.82 2.21 -14.05
N GLN A 207 -3.47 3.07 -14.85
CA GLN A 207 -4.11 2.67 -16.11
C GLN A 207 -3.09 2.51 -17.25
N ASN A 208 -1.95 3.22 -17.15
CA ASN A 208 -0.86 3.19 -18.14
C ASN A 208 0.48 3.19 -17.42
N TYR A 209 1.47 2.57 -18.05
CA TYR A 209 2.83 2.49 -17.53
C TYR A 209 3.81 3.28 -18.39
N VAL A 210 4.87 3.79 -17.77
CA VAL A 210 5.99 4.50 -18.37
C VAL A 210 7.25 3.67 -18.21
N THR A 211 7.95 3.38 -19.32
CA THR A 211 9.27 2.74 -19.31
C THR A 211 10.38 3.80 -19.30
N MET A 212 11.49 3.51 -18.64
CA MET A 212 12.68 4.34 -18.65
C MET A 212 13.88 3.55 -19.15
N THR A 213 14.63 4.13 -20.08
CA THR A 213 15.82 3.49 -20.69
C THR A 213 17.13 4.12 -20.23
N SER A 214 17.09 5.34 -19.70
CA SER A 214 18.27 6.06 -19.18
C SER A 214 18.62 5.59 -17.79
N GLU A 215 19.87 5.14 -17.57
CA GLU A 215 20.35 4.75 -16.24
C GLU A 215 20.29 5.91 -15.22
N ASP A 216 20.49 7.15 -15.64
CA ASP A 216 20.43 8.31 -14.78
C ASP A 216 18.98 8.61 -14.34
N ASP A 217 18.01 8.44 -15.25
CA ASP A 217 16.58 8.57 -14.91
C ASP A 217 16.15 7.47 -13.95
N VAL A 218 16.59 6.22 -14.17
CA VAL A 218 16.32 5.09 -13.28
C VAL A 218 16.91 5.34 -11.89
N LYS A 219 18.17 5.83 -11.79
CA LYS A 219 18.79 6.18 -10.50
C LYS A 219 18.03 7.30 -9.78
N SER A 220 17.63 8.32 -10.52
CA SER A 220 16.88 9.45 -9.96
C SER A 220 15.49 9.00 -9.47
N MET A 221 14.79 8.16 -10.23
CA MET A 221 13.50 7.61 -9.83
C MET A 221 13.59 6.72 -8.60
N ASN A 222 14.57 5.81 -8.54
CA ASN A 222 14.80 5.00 -7.36
C ASN A 222 15.09 5.88 -6.13
N LYS A 223 15.90 6.94 -6.30
CA LYS A 223 16.19 7.86 -5.20
C LYS A 223 14.97 8.65 -4.75
N LEU A 224 14.09 9.05 -5.68
CA LEU A 224 12.82 9.68 -5.34
C LEU A 224 11.96 8.75 -4.50
N ILE A 225 11.77 7.50 -4.94
CA ILE A 225 10.99 6.49 -4.22
C ILE A 225 11.57 6.25 -2.82
N ASP A 226 12.89 6.02 -2.72
CA ASP A 226 13.55 5.78 -1.44
C ASP A 226 13.35 6.94 -0.46
N MET A 227 13.52 8.19 -0.91
CA MET A 227 13.35 9.37 -0.06
C MET A 227 11.90 9.56 0.40
N LEU A 228 10.94 9.24 -0.47
CA LEU A 228 9.52 9.29 -0.13
C LEU A 228 9.16 8.17 0.87
N GLU A 229 9.61 6.94 0.62
CA GLU A 229 9.33 5.79 1.49
C GLU A 229 10.01 5.90 2.86
N ASP A 230 11.20 6.51 2.93
CA ASP A 230 11.93 6.71 4.19
C ASP A 230 11.32 7.84 5.05
N ASN A 231 10.46 8.68 4.49
CA ASN A 231 9.78 9.73 5.26
C ASN A 231 8.75 9.13 6.22
N GLU A 232 8.81 9.53 7.49
CA GLU A 232 7.98 8.98 8.58
C GLU A 232 6.49 9.28 8.43
N ASP A 233 6.13 10.34 7.72
CA ASP A 233 4.74 10.72 7.48
C ASP A 233 4.16 10.04 6.23
N VAL A 234 5.00 9.56 5.31
CA VAL A 234 4.54 8.89 4.09
C VAL A 234 4.14 7.45 4.41
N GLN A 235 2.90 7.10 4.05
CA GLN A 235 2.34 5.77 4.23
C GLN A 235 2.48 4.93 2.96
N ASN A 236 2.11 5.49 1.82
CA ASN A 236 2.12 4.81 0.53
C ASN A 236 2.71 5.71 -0.55
N VAL A 237 3.43 5.08 -1.49
CA VAL A 237 3.92 5.69 -2.72
C VAL A 237 3.46 4.82 -3.88
N TRP A 238 2.66 5.37 -4.77
CA TRP A 238 2.23 4.69 -6.00
C TRP A 238 2.75 5.44 -7.21
N HIS A 239 3.12 4.70 -8.24
CA HIS A 239 3.66 5.26 -9.47
C HIS A 239 3.34 4.36 -10.66
N ASN A 240 3.45 4.91 -11.85
CA ASN A 240 3.23 4.17 -13.09
C ASN A 240 4.53 3.83 -13.85
N TRP A 241 5.66 3.79 -13.16
CA TRP A 241 6.90 3.31 -13.74
C TRP A 241 6.84 1.80 -13.94
N GLN A 242 7.05 1.36 -15.21
CA GLN A 242 7.25 -0.06 -15.54
C GLN A 242 8.67 -0.45 -15.13
N GLN A 243 8.79 -1.27 -14.10
CA GLN A 243 10.06 -1.85 -13.68
C GLN A 243 10.21 -3.23 -14.32
N ASP A 244 11.32 -3.46 -15.05
CA ASP A 244 11.66 -4.76 -15.64
C ASP A 244 12.37 -5.65 -14.62
#